data_cba3212fb0d3351104ad5523dc9e6aa0
#
_entry.id   cba3212fb0d3351104ad5523dc9e6aa0
#
_cell.length_a   1.000
_cell.length_b   1.000
_cell.length_c   1.000
_cell.angle_alpha   90.00
_cell.angle_beta   90.00
_cell.angle_gamma   90.00
#
_symmetry.space_group_name_H-M   'P 1'
#
loop_
_entity.id
_entity.type
_entity.pdbx_description
1 polymer ?
#
loop_
_entity_poly.entity_id
_entity_poly.type
_entity_poly.pdbx_seq_one_letter_code
_entity_poly.pdbx_strand_id
1 'polypeptide(L)'
;MGRLFGTDGARGVAITELTCELAMQIGRAAAMVLTKETNHKAKIIIGKDARISGDILESALVAGICSVGADAHILGVVPTPAVAMLVKKYNADAGVMISASHNSVEFNGIKLFSGTGFKLSDEIENEIEALILDTPEKIELKDGCDIGHVYYEKDAAWDYIRYVMKTVQTDFNGIRVALDCANGSASVCAQRIFEGLGAKCIMLNDKPDGTNINKDCGSTHIEGLQKAVVDNHCDIGLAFDGDADRCLAVDEKGELIDGDKILAIFSKYMKSMGILKNNTCVVTVMTNLGFFKYAKANGIVAATTKVGDRYVLEEMLKGGYNIGGEQSGHIILLDYANTGDGELTGTKLLTVLKCTGEKASELAACMECYPQVLVNVKITADKKGMWDKVPEITDAIKMYSEKLGDEGRILVRESGTEPLVRVMIEGKRTGIITEYAHKIAELIEKM
;
A
#
# COMPACT_ATOMS: atom_id res chain seq x y z
N MET A 1 10.63 7.55 13.83
CA MET A 1 10.86 6.26 13.16
C MET A 1 11.51 5.34 14.16
N GLY A 2 11.02 4.13 14.28
CA GLY A 2 11.57 3.10 15.15
C GLY A 2 12.98 2.66 14.74
N ARG A 3 13.60 1.85 15.58
CA ARG A 3 14.93 1.26 15.32
C ARG A 3 14.85 0.00 14.45
N LEU A 4 13.71 -0.71 14.49
CA LEU A 4 13.41 -1.91 13.69
C LEU A 4 12.23 -1.68 12.74
N PHE A 5 11.17 -1.00 13.24
CA PHE A 5 9.97 -0.74 12.45
C PHE A 5 10.06 0.59 11.71
N GLY A 6 9.88 0.54 10.40
CA GLY A 6 9.70 1.70 9.54
C GLY A 6 8.23 2.11 9.46
N THR A 7 7.85 2.89 8.43
CA THR A 7 6.45 3.29 8.19
C THR A 7 5.54 2.11 7.78
N ASP A 8 6.11 0.97 7.39
CA ASP A 8 5.36 -0.19 6.89
C ASP A 8 6.01 -1.50 7.36
N GLY A 9 6.21 -1.63 8.68
CA GLY A 9 6.79 -2.79 9.34
C GLY A 9 8.32 -2.84 9.35
N ALA A 10 8.87 -3.95 9.83
CA ALA A 10 10.30 -4.22 9.80
C ALA A 10 10.68 -4.79 8.42
N ARG A 11 11.61 -4.15 7.71
CA ARG A 11 12.06 -4.54 6.36
C ARG A 11 13.57 -4.64 6.27
N GLY A 12 14.05 -5.54 5.41
CA GLY A 12 15.48 -5.67 5.09
C GLY A 12 15.73 -6.70 4.01
N VAL A 13 17.00 -6.87 3.64
CA VAL A 13 17.43 -7.98 2.80
C VAL A 13 17.14 -9.27 3.56
N ALA A 14 16.34 -10.15 2.94
CA ALA A 14 15.86 -11.35 3.60
C ALA A 14 17.02 -12.23 4.06
N ILE A 15 16.92 -12.77 5.28
CA ILE A 15 17.86 -13.69 5.95
C ILE A 15 19.16 -13.02 6.40
N THR A 16 19.65 -12.00 5.71
CA THR A 16 20.94 -11.35 6.07
C THR A 16 20.77 -10.10 6.92
N GLU A 17 19.70 -9.32 6.72
CA GLU A 17 19.33 -8.15 7.54
C GLU A 17 18.07 -8.47 8.35
N LEU A 18 17.00 -8.92 7.69
CA LEU A 18 15.83 -9.48 8.35
C LEU A 18 16.09 -10.96 8.61
N THR A 19 16.85 -11.26 9.67
CA THR A 19 17.30 -12.62 9.98
C THR A 19 16.20 -13.47 10.60
N CYS A 20 16.41 -14.81 10.62
CA CYS A 20 15.49 -15.73 11.30
C CYS A 20 15.41 -15.47 12.80
N GLU A 21 16.54 -15.11 13.42
CA GLU A 21 16.61 -14.75 14.85
C GLU A 21 15.78 -13.50 15.14
N LEU A 22 15.88 -12.48 14.28
CA LEU A 22 15.07 -11.26 14.41
C LEU A 22 13.58 -11.54 14.20
N ALA A 23 13.21 -12.35 13.20
CA ALA A 23 11.82 -12.75 12.96
C ALA A 23 11.25 -13.51 14.17
N MET A 24 12.03 -14.44 14.76
CA MET A 24 11.63 -15.15 15.98
C MET A 24 11.44 -14.19 17.17
N GLN A 25 12.34 -13.21 17.34
CA GLN A 25 12.24 -12.21 18.40
C GLN A 25 11.01 -11.30 18.19
N ILE A 26 10.74 -10.87 16.96
CA ILE A 26 9.52 -10.12 16.62
C ILE A 26 8.28 -10.96 16.97
N GLY A 27 8.26 -12.25 16.62
CA GLY A 27 7.17 -13.14 16.97
C GLY A 27 6.91 -13.23 18.46
N ARG A 28 7.97 -13.38 19.28
CA ARG A 28 7.88 -13.39 20.75
C ARG A 28 7.35 -12.09 21.31
N ALA A 29 7.99 -10.97 20.96
CA ALA A 29 7.67 -9.67 21.49
C ALA A 29 6.27 -9.20 21.06
N ALA A 30 5.90 -9.40 19.79
CA ALA A 30 4.56 -9.08 19.28
C ALA A 30 3.48 -9.89 19.99
N ALA A 31 3.70 -11.21 20.17
CA ALA A 31 2.76 -12.06 20.91
C ALA A 31 2.57 -11.54 22.34
N MET A 32 3.64 -11.24 23.07
CA MET A 32 3.54 -10.76 24.45
C MET A 32 2.86 -9.39 24.56
N VAL A 33 3.25 -8.43 23.69
CA VAL A 33 2.74 -7.05 23.76
C VAL A 33 1.27 -6.96 23.32
N LEU A 34 0.92 -7.64 22.21
CA LEU A 34 -0.43 -7.54 21.63
C LEU A 34 -1.48 -8.36 22.38
N THR A 35 -1.05 -9.29 23.22
CA THR A 35 -1.98 -10.17 23.95
C THR A 35 -1.89 -10.04 25.46
N LYS A 36 -1.17 -9.05 25.98
CA LYS A 36 -0.98 -8.84 27.43
C LYS A 36 -2.28 -8.67 28.24
N GLU A 37 -3.35 -8.24 27.60
CA GLU A 37 -4.66 -8.02 28.24
C GLU A 37 -5.67 -9.13 27.94
N THR A 38 -5.27 -10.19 27.22
CA THR A 38 -6.19 -11.28 26.89
C THR A 38 -6.37 -12.23 28.09
N ASN A 39 -7.63 -12.69 28.30
CA ASN A 39 -7.97 -13.66 29.35
C ASN A 39 -8.11 -15.09 28.78
N HIS A 40 -7.60 -15.32 27.57
CA HIS A 40 -7.63 -16.61 26.87
C HIS A 40 -6.28 -16.86 26.23
N LYS A 41 -6.06 -18.08 25.75
CA LYS A 41 -4.85 -18.38 25.00
C LYS A 41 -4.83 -17.58 23.70
N ALA A 42 -3.81 -16.77 23.56
CA ALA A 42 -3.70 -15.81 22.45
C ALA A 42 -3.65 -16.49 21.09
N LYS A 43 -4.36 -15.95 20.11
CA LYS A 43 -4.44 -16.41 18.73
C LYS A 43 -3.83 -15.39 17.79
N ILE A 44 -2.76 -15.76 17.07
CA ILE A 44 -2.09 -14.91 16.10
C ILE A 44 -2.17 -15.54 14.72
N ILE A 45 -2.73 -14.83 13.74
CA ILE A 45 -2.77 -15.28 12.35
C ILE A 45 -1.55 -14.78 11.58
N ILE A 46 -1.05 -15.58 10.65
CA ILE A 46 0.16 -15.29 9.88
C ILE A 46 -0.10 -15.54 8.40
N GLY A 47 -0.02 -14.50 7.58
CA GLY A 47 -0.05 -14.56 6.13
C GLY A 47 1.30 -14.18 5.52
N LYS A 48 1.51 -14.56 4.27
CA LYS A 48 2.72 -14.20 3.51
C LYS A 48 2.41 -13.97 2.04
N ASP A 49 3.31 -13.24 1.36
CA ASP A 49 3.32 -13.17 -0.10
C ASP A 49 4.04 -14.40 -0.70
N ALA A 50 4.30 -14.36 -2.01
CA ALA A 50 4.84 -15.49 -2.75
C ALA A 50 6.36 -15.60 -2.70
N ARG A 51 7.10 -14.82 -1.90
CA ARG A 51 8.56 -14.84 -1.82
C ARG A 51 9.07 -16.16 -1.22
N ILE A 52 10.14 -16.72 -1.79
CA ILE A 52 10.77 -17.94 -1.28
C ILE A 52 11.26 -17.79 0.18
N SER A 53 11.72 -16.60 0.57
CA SER A 53 12.14 -16.32 1.94
C SER A 53 10.98 -16.31 2.95
N GLY A 54 9.73 -16.23 2.46
CA GLY A 54 8.53 -16.22 3.29
C GLY A 54 8.39 -17.47 4.13
N ASP A 55 8.68 -18.66 3.60
CA ASP A 55 8.57 -19.93 4.32
C ASP A 55 9.52 -20.02 5.52
N ILE A 56 10.72 -19.50 5.35
CA ILE A 56 11.75 -19.51 6.39
C ILE A 56 11.41 -18.52 7.50
N LEU A 57 11.02 -17.28 7.13
CA LEU A 57 10.62 -16.25 8.10
C LEU A 57 9.33 -16.64 8.83
N GLU A 58 8.37 -17.26 8.16
CA GLU A 58 7.16 -17.80 8.78
C GLU A 58 7.48 -18.84 9.84
N SER A 59 8.38 -19.78 9.53
CA SER A 59 8.81 -20.82 10.48
C SER A 59 9.46 -20.21 11.73
N ALA A 60 10.29 -19.19 11.56
CA ALA A 60 10.93 -18.48 12.66
C ALA A 60 9.92 -17.69 13.52
N LEU A 61 9.00 -16.98 12.89
CA LEU A 61 7.90 -16.25 13.57
C LEU A 61 7.03 -17.23 14.37
N VAL A 62 6.62 -18.35 13.77
CA VAL A 62 5.80 -19.37 14.42
C VAL A 62 6.50 -19.93 15.65
N ALA A 63 7.80 -20.27 15.54
CA ALA A 63 8.59 -20.72 16.68
C ALA A 63 8.64 -19.66 17.80
N GLY A 64 8.80 -18.39 17.43
CA GLY A 64 8.75 -17.28 18.38
C GLY A 64 7.41 -17.18 19.10
N ILE A 65 6.32 -17.09 18.36
CA ILE A 65 4.96 -16.94 18.88
C ILE A 65 4.60 -18.11 19.82
N CYS A 66 4.83 -19.35 19.37
CA CYS A 66 4.50 -20.53 20.15
C CYS A 66 5.37 -20.67 21.41
N SER A 67 6.62 -20.20 21.38
CA SER A 67 7.54 -20.28 22.53
C SER A 67 7.11 -19.43 23.73
N VAL A 68 6.25 -18.43 23.53
CA VAL A 68 5.70 -17.58 24.60
C VAL A 68 4.25 -17.90 24.94
N GLY A 69 3.71 -19.02 24.43
CA GLY A 69 2.40 -19.58 24.79
C GLY A 69 1.24 -19.17 23.89
N ALA A 70 1.45 -18.34 22.87
CA ALA A 70 0.42 -17.97 21.91
C ALA A 70 0.27 -19.02 20.80
N ASP A 71 -0.96 -19.22 20.32
CA ASP A 71 -1.24 -20.12 19.18
C ASP A 71 -1.01 -19.38 17.85
N ALA A 72 -0.30 -20.05 16.91
CA ALA A 72 -0.02 -19.55 15.58
C ALA A 72 -0.95 -20.19 14.54
N HIS A 73 -1.70 -19.36 13.82
CA HIS A 73 -2.64 -19.79 12.78
C HIS A 73 -2.13 -19.36 11.41
N ILE A 74 -1.66 -20.32 10.61
CA ILE A 74 -1.03 -20.08 9.31
C ILE A 74 -2.10 -19.96 8.23
N LEU A 75 -2.14 -18.82 7.54
CA LEU A 75 -3.07 -18.53 6.46
C LEU A 75 -2.54 -18.99 5.09
N GLY A 76 -1.20 -19.21 4.98
CA GLY A 76 -0.52 -19.42 3.70
C GLY A 76 -0.34 -18.14 2.91
N VAL A 77 -0.26 -18.27 1.58
CA VAL A 77 -0.16 -17.10 0.68
C VAL A 77 -1.50 -16.42 0.55
N VAL A 78 -1.56 -15.16 1.01
CA VAL A 78 -2.75 -14.30 0.98
C VAL A 78 -2.34 -12.83 0.78
N PRO A 79 -3.20 -11.97 0.23
CA PRO A 79 -3.00 -10.53 0.21
C PRO A 79 -2.86 -9.90 1.59
N THR A 80 -2.10 -8.80 1.70
CA THR A 80 -2.00 -8.03 2.96
C THR A 80 -3.38 -7.63 3.51
N PRO A 81 -4.33 -7.09 2.71
CA PRO A 81 -5.67 -6.78 3.21
C PRO A 81 -6.46 -8.01 3.69
N ALA A 82 -6.16 -9.20 3.18
CA ALA A 82 -6.76 -10.42 3.68
C ALA A 82 -6.38 -10.67 5.14
N VAL A 83 -5.13 -10.45 5.52
CA VAL A 83 -4.70 -10.57 6.94
C VAL A 83 -5.50 -9.61 7.81
N ALA A 84 -5.57 -8.33 7.45
CA ALA A 84 -6.31 -7.31 8.18
C ALA A 84 -7.81 -7.67 8.37
N MET A 85 -8.43 -8.23 7.33
CA MET A 85 -9.84 -8.68 7.37
C MET A 85 -10.01 -9.94 8.20
N LEU A 86 -9.11 -10.94 8.04
CA LEU A 86 -9.22 -12.24 8.69
C LEU A 86 -8.94 -12.18 10.20
N VAL A 87 -8.11 -11.23 10.67
CA VAL A 87 -7.97 -10.96 12.12
C VAL A 87 -9.35 -10.80 12.76
N LYS A 88 -10.19 -9.96 12.18
CA LYS A 88 -11.55 -9.72 12.69
C LYS A 88 -12.47 -10.93 12.51
N LYS A 89 -12.42 -11.56 11.33
CA LYS A 89 -13.29 -12.69 11.00
C LYS A 89 -13.01 -13.91 11.87
N TYR A 90 -11.74 -14.17 12.18
CA TYR A 90 -11.32 -15.33 12.96
C TYR A 90 -11.23 -15.04 14.46
N ASN A 91 -11.59 -13.82 14.90
CA ASN A 91 -11.42 -13.34 16.27
C ASN A 91 -10.00 -13.60 16.77
N ALA A 92 -9.01 -13.22 15.96
CA ALA A 92 -7.61 -13.31 16.32
C ALA A 92 -7.18 -12.06 17.08
N ASP A 93 -6.26 -12.20 18.04
CA ASP A 93 -5.75 -11.10 18.86
C ASP A 93 -4.76 -10.24 18.11
N ALA A 94 -4.09 -10.82 17.12
CA ALA A 94 -3.15 -10.11 16.24
C ALA A 94 -3.04 -10.79 14.87
N GLY A 95 -2.52 -10.04 13.89
CA GLY A 95 -2.17 -10.51 12.57
C GLY A 95 -0.72 -10.17 12.20
N VAL A 96 -0.10 -11.04 11.44
CA VAL A 96 1.24 -10.83 10.88
C VAL A 96 1.18 -11.04 9.37
N MET A 97 1.75 -10.11 8.61
CA MET A 97 1.98 -10.28 7.18
C MET A 97 3.46 -10.26 6.88
N ILE A 98 3.94 -11.31 6.20
CA ILE A 98 5.32 -11.44 5.75
C ILE A 98 5.38 -11.01 4.29
N SER A 99 5.83 -9.79 4.04
CA SER A 99 5.98 -9.20 2.71
C SER A 99 6.82 -7.94 2.71
N ALA A 100 7.49 -7.67 1.59
CA ALA A 100 8.11 -6.38 1.27
C ALA A 100 7.37 -5.63 0.15
N SER A 101 6.07 -5.91 -0.06
CA SER A 101 5.21 -5.23 -1.02
C SER A 101 5.81 -5.26 -2.45
N HIS A 102 6.11 -4.10 -3.02
CA HIS A 102 6.62 -3.92 -4.38
C HIS A 102 8.13 -4.10 -4.55
N ASN A 103 8.87 -4.36 -3.46
CA ASN A 103 10.32 -4.57 -3.54
C ASN A 103 10.64 -5.88 -4.30
N SER A 104 11.87 -5.97 -4.84
CA SER A 104 12.37 -7.20 -5.47
C SER A 104 12.49 -8.37 -4.49
N VAL A 105 12.74 -9.57 -5.00
CA VAL A 105 12.69 -10.82 -4.23
C VAL A 105 13.71 -10.91 -3.09
N GLU A 106 14.82 -10.18 -3.19
CA GLU A 106 15.90 -10.13 -2.20
C GLU A 106 15.42 -9.56 -0.85
N PHE A 107 14.39 -8.72 -0.88
CA PHE A 107 13.83 -8.08 0.32
C PHE A 107 12.66 -8.89 0.87
N ASN A 108 12.45 -8.79 2.19
CA ASN A 108 11.21 -9.20 2.84
C ASN A 108 10.89 -8.24 4.00
N GLY A 109 9.72 -8.41 4.60
CA GLY A 109 9.27 -7.57 5.70
C GLY A 109 8.30 -8.30 6.61
N ILE A 110 8.09 -7.76 7.80
CA ILE A 110 7.11 -8.23 8.78
C ILE A 110 6.25 -7.04 9.18
N LYS A 111 4.95 -7.10 8.81
CA LYS A 111 3.94 -6.11 9.15
C LYS A 111 3.05 -6.69 10.23
N LEU A 112 2.72 -5.88 11.24
CA LEU A 112 1.90 -6.30 12.38
C LEU A 112 0.54 -5.59 12.37
N PHE A 113 -0.50 -6.35 12.71
CA PHE A 113 -1.88 -5.87 12.81
C PHE A 113 -2.43 -6.18 14.20
N SER A 114 -3.15 -5.23 14.77
CA SER A 114 -3.90 -5.43 16.02
C SER A 114 -5.10 -6.35 15.83
N GLY A 115 -5.72 -6.81 16.90
CA GLY A 115 -6.96 -7.59 16.89
C GLY A 115 -8.15 -6.89 16.19
N THR A 116 -8.06 -5.59 15.96
CA THR A 116 -9.03 -4.82 15.17
C THR A 116 -8.69 -4.75 13.68
N GLY A 117 -7.58 -5.36 13.25
CA GLY A 117 -7.12 -5.39 11.86
C GLY A 117 -6.48 -4.09 11.37
N PHE A 118 -6.19 -3.14 12.26
CA PHE A 118 -5.40 -1.95 11.94
C PHE A 118 -3.91 -2.21 12.13
N LYS A 119 -3.06 -1.50 11.35
CA LYS A 119 -1.62 -1.44 11.63
C LYS A 119 -1.39 -0.89 13.03
N LEU A 120 -0.27 -1.26 13.64
CA LEU A 120 0.05 -0.83 15.01
C LEU A 120 0.37 0.66 15.07
N SER A 121 0.16 1.26 16.25
CA SER A 121 0.64 2.62 16.56
C SER A 121 2.15 2.62 16.84
N ASP A 122 2.80 3.80 16.72
CA ASP A 122 4.24 3.95 17.04
C ASP A 122 4.54 3.53 18.47
N GLU A 123 3.60 3.78 19.42
CA GLU A 123 3.78 3.44 20.82
C GLU A 123 3.88 1.92 21.01
N ILE A 124 3.02 1.15 20.33
CA ILE A 124 3.04 -0.32 20.40
C ILE A 124 4.26 -0.89 19.67
N GLU A 125 4.61 -0.35 18.49
CA GLU A 125 5.83 -0.75 17.79
C GLU A 125 7.09 -0.46 18.62
N ASN A 126 7.18 0.70 19.28
CA ASN A 126 8.27 1.03 20.18
C ASN A 126 8.33 0.12 21.41
N GLU A 127 7.19 -0.31 21.95
CA GLU A 127 7.13 -1.29 23.06
C GLU A 127 7.70 -2.65 22.63
N ILE A 128 7.35 -3.11 21.43
CA ILE A 128 7.88 -4.34 20.82
C ILE A 128 9.39 -4.21 20.60
N GLU A 129 9.86 -3.09 20.03
CA GLU A 129 11.29 -2.83 19.83
C GLU A 129 12.08 -2.82 21.13
N ALA A 130 11.54 -2.15 22.16
CA ALA A 130 12.19 -2.09 23.47
C ALA A 130 12.33 -3.48 24.11
N LEU A 131 11.32 -4.34 23.93
CA LEU A 131 11.35 -5.71 24.43
C LEU A 131 12.41 -6.56 23.70
N ILE A 132 12.62 -6.32 22.39
CA ILE A 132 13.62 -7.04 21.58
C ILE A 132 15.05 -6.52 21.88
N LEU A 133 15.23 -5.20 21.91
CA LEU A 133 16.56 -4.59 21.86
C LEU A 133 17.11 -4.20 23.24
N ASP A 134 16.24 -3.80 24.17
CA ASP A 134 16.64 -3.22 25.43
C ASP A 134 16.44 -4.15 26.63
N THR A 135 15.41 -5.02 26.58
CA THR A 135 15.04 -5.88 27.71
C THR A 135 14.65 -7.31 27.27
N PRO A 136 15.48 -7.99 26.45
CA PRO A 136 15.16 -9.33 25.94
C PRO A 136 15.03 -10.38 27.06
N GLU A 137 15.60 -10.14 28.23
CA GLU A 137 15.48 -10.99 29.42
C GLU A 137 14.07 -10.99 30.02
N LYS A 138 13.22 -10.05 29.65
CA LYS A 138 11.81 -10.00 30.04
C LYS A 138 10.91 -10.91 29.19
N ILE A 139 11.43 -11.47 28.10
CA ILE A 139 10.71 -12.44 27.28
C ILE A 139 10.59 -13.75 28.04
N GLU A 140 9.40 -14.03 28.55
CA GLU A 140 9.11 -15.24 29.31
C GLU A 140 8.75 -16.39 28.37
N LEU A 141 9.64 -17.38 28.25
CA LEU A 141 9.37 -18.60 27.52
C LEU A 141 8.46 -19.52 28.34
N LYS A 142 7.59 -20.24 27.67
CA LYS A 142 6.72 -21.26 28.23
C LYS A 142 7.29 -22.64 27.99
N ASP A 143 6.88 -23.60 28.81
CA ASP A 143 7.30 -25.00 28.71
C ASP A 143 6.11 -25.97 28.83
N GLY A 144 6.37 -27.23 28.58
CA GLY A 144 5.38 -28.27 28.75
C GLY A 144 4.06 -28.03 27.99
N CYS A 145 2.98 -27.96 28.71
CA CYS A 145 1.64 -27.77 28.14
C CYS A 145 1.28 -26.31 27.86
N ASP A 146 2.12 -25.37 28.28
CA ASP A 146 1.85 -23.94 28.16
C ASP A 146 2.40 -23.32 26.86
N ILE A 147 3.13 -24.09 26.05
CA ILE A 147 3.55 -23.65 24.72
C ILE A 147 2.34 -23.49 23.78
N GLY A 148 2.48 -22.65 22.75
CA GLY A 148 1.48 -22.49 21.71
C GLY A 148 1.41 -23.67 20.75
N HIS A 149 0.26 -23.78 20.06
CA HIS A 149 0.03 -24.74 19.00
C HIS A 149 0.06 -24.07 17.62
N VAL A 150 0.32 -24.87 16.57
CA VAL A 150 0.28 -24.42 15.18
C VAL A 150 -0.95 -24.97 14.50
N TYR A 151 -1.73 -24.08 13.88
CA TYR A 151 -2.92 -24.41 13.11
C TYR A 151 -2.77 -23.92 11.67
N TYR A 152 -3.45 -24.55 10.71
CA TYR A 152 -3.46 -24.19 9.31
C TYR A 152 -4.87 -23.85 8.86
N GLU A 153 -5.09 -22.61 8.47
CA GLU A 153 -6.39 -22.08 8.03
C GLU A 153 -6.53 -22.25 6.50
N LYS A 154 -6.96 -23.43 6.09
CA LYS A 154 -7.02 -23.83 4.66
C LYS A 154 -7.97 -22.99 3.82
N ASP A 155 -8.98 -22.37 4.44
CA ASP A 155 -9.99 -21.57 3.77
C ASP A 155 -9.69 -20.07 3.77
N ALA A 156 -8.55 -19.63 4.27
CA ALA A 156 -8.22 -18.22 4.45
C ALA A 156 -8.37 -17.40 3.15
N ALA A 157 -7.77 -17.86 2.06
CA ALA A 157 -7.90 -17.19 0.75
C ALA A 157 -9.36 -17.17 0.25
N TRP A 158 -10.11 -18.27 0.41
CA TRP A 158 -11.51 -18.33 0.05
C TRP A 158 -12.41 -17.41 0.88
N ASP A 159 -12.08 -17.24 2.15
CA ASP A 159 -12.79 -16.34 3.03
C ASP A 159 -12.62 -14.88 2.63
N TYR A 160 -11.41 -14.52 2.19
CA TYR A 160 -11.13 -13.21 1.63
C TYR A 160 -11.83 -13.01 0.27
N ILE A 161 -11.72 -13.98 -0.64
CA ILE A 161 -12.42 -13.96 -1.95
C ILE A 161 -13.91 -13.69 -1.74
N ARG A 162 -14.55 -14.49 -0.88
CA ARG A 162 -15.99 -14.32 -0.58
C ARG A 162 -16.31 -12.96 0.04
N TYR A 163 -15.41 -12.44 0.86
CA TYR A 163 -15.56 -11.12 1.44
C TYR A 163 -15.56 -10.04 0.36
N VAL A 164 -14.55 -9.99 -0.49
CA VAL A 164 -14.45 -9.00 -1.57
C VAL A 164 -15.66 -9.09 -2.51
N MET A 165 -16.03 -10.29 -2.94
CA MET A 165 -17.20 -10.49 -3.81
C MET A 165 -18.50 -9.96 -3.20
N LYS A 166 -18.72 -10.16 -1.89
CA LYS A 166 -19.92 -9.65 -1.17
C LYS A 166 -20.02 -8.13 -1.14
N THR A 167 -18.92 -7.41 -1.34
CA THR A 167 -18.94 -5.93 -1.40
C THR A 167 -19.47 -5.40 -2.74
N VAL A 168 -19.59 -6.25 -3.74
CA VAL A 168 -20.07 -5.90 -5.09
C VAL A 168 -21.56 -6.26 -5.22
N GLN A 169 -22.38 -5.29 -5.65
CA GLN A 169 -23.83 -5.45 -5.78
C GLN A 169 -24.29 -5.59 -7.24
N THR A 170 -23.37 -5.64 -8.19
CA THR A 170 -23.62 -5.86 -9.61
C THR A 170 -22.81 -7.04 -10.11
N ASP A 171 -23.03 -7.47 -11.34
CA ASP A 171 -22.16 -8.43 -12.02
C ASP A 171 -21.23 -7.73 -13.02
N PHE A 172 -20.19 -8.45 -13.44
CA PHE A 172 -19.24 -7.98 -14.43
C PHE A 172 -19.40 -8.67 -15.78
N ASN A 173 -20.58 -9.26 -16.03
CA ASN A 173 -20.88 -9.88 -17.31
C ASN A 173 -20.68 -8.89 -18.48
N GLY A 174 -19.94 -9.33 -19.48
CA GLY A 174 -19.60 -8.51 -20.65
C GLY A 174 -18.33 -7.69 -20.51
N ILE A 175 -17.74 -7.58 -19.32
CA ILE A 175 -16.44 -6.91 -19.10
C ILE A 175 -15.30 -7.91 -19.33
N ARG A 176 -14.32 -7.50 -20.15
CA ARG A 176 -13.05 -8.19 -20.35
C ARG A 176 -11.95 -7.41 -19.60
N VAL A 177 -11.30 -8.06 -18.65
CA VAL A 177 -10.26 -7.44 -17.82
C VAL A 177 -8.94 -8.20 -17.95
N ALA A 178 -7.82 -7.47 -18.09
CA ALA A 178 -6.49 -8.03 -17.95
C ALA A 178 -6.02 -7.83 -16.50
N LEU A 179 -5.50 -8.88 -15.86
CA LEU A 179 -5.08 -8.89 -14.45
C LEU A 179 -3.60 -9.25 -14.37
N ASP A 180 -2.76 -8.31 -13.95
CA ASP A 180 -1.35 -8.55 -13.65
C ASP A 180 -1.19 -8.75 -12.14
N CYS A 181 -0.91 -10.00 -11.76
CA CYS A 181 -0.78 -10.44 -10.36
C CYS A 181 0.63 -10.25 -9.78
N ALA A 182 1.56 -9.61 -10.50
CA ALA A 182 2.95 -9.41 -10.07
C ALA A 182 3.69 -10.69 -9.63
N ASN A 183 3.23 -11.88 -10.02
CA ASN A 183 3.65 -13.16 -9.42
C ASN A 183 3.64 -13.12 -7.87
N GLY A 184 2.73 -12.35 -7.30
CA GLY A 184 2.55 -12.11 -5.88
C GLY A 184 1.32 -12.80 -5.31
N SER A 185 0.82 -12.27 -4.19
CA SER A 185 -0.32 -12.83 -3.46
C SER A 185 -1.66 -12.70 -4.21
N ALA A 186 -1.81 -11.74 -5.12
CA ALA A 186 -3.00 -11.65 -5.99
C ALA A 186 -3.23 -12.89 -6.85
N SER A 187 -2.17 -13.67 -7.13
CA SER A 187 -2.25 -14.91 -7.93
C SER A 187 -3.21 -15.94 -7.36
N VAL A 188 -3.44 -15.94 -6.05
CA VAL A 188 -4.34 -16.91 -5.39
C VAL A 188 -5.81 -16.45 -5.35
N CYS A 189 -6.07 -15.15 -5.52
CA CYS A 189 -7.39 -14.55 -5.30
C CYS A 189 -8.00 -13.90 -6.54
N ALA A 190 -7.22 -13.11 -7.29
CA ALA A 190 -7.73 -12.18 -8.29
C ALA A 190 -8.60 -12.87 -9.35
N GLN A 191 -8.11 -13.89 -10.03
CA GLN A 191 -8.91 -14.60 -11.06
C GLN A 191 -10.26 -15.03 -10.52
N ARG A 192 -10.27 -15.66 -9.33
CA ARG A 192 -11.49 -16.21 -8.71
C ARG A 192 -12.50 -15.13 -8.34
N ILE A 193 -12.02 -13.96 -7.89
CA ILE A 193 -12.87 -12.81 -7.56
C ILE A 193 -13.53 -12.29 -8.83
N PHE A 194 -12.76 -11.96 -9.85
CA PHE A 194 -13.28 -11.30 -11.05
C PHE A 194 -14.11 -12.23 -11.93
N GLU A 195 -13.69 -13.49 -12.14
CA GLU A 195 -14.50 -14.49 -12.85
C GLU A 195 -15.74 -14.89 -12.04
N GLY A 196 -15.62 -14.99 -10.72
CA GLY A 196 -16.77 -15.26 -9.86
C GLY A 196 -17.83 -14.16 -9.87
N LEU A 197 -17.45 -12.93 -10.25
CA LEU A 197 -18.36 -11.82 -10.49
C LEU A 197 -18.82 -11.71 -11.96
N GLY A 198 -18.35 -12.58 -12.86
CA GLY A 198 -18.79 -12.69 -14.26
C GLY A 198 -17.88 -11.99 -15.27
N ALA A 199 -16.72 -11.44 -14.87
CA ALA A 199 -15.77 -10.87 -15.81
C ALA A 199 -15.05 -11.95 -16.62
N LYS A 200 -14.60 -11.60 -17.83
CA LYS A 200 -13.70 -12.42 -18.64
C LYS A 200 -12.26 -11.99 -18.39
N CYS A 201 -11.48 -12.81 -17.69
CA CYS A 201 -10.12 -12.47 -17.28
C CYS A 201 -9.06 -12.92 -18.29
N ILE A 202 -8.06 -12.07 -18.51
CA ILE A 202 -6.78 -12.38 -19.16
C ILE A 202 -5.72 -12.26 -18.06
N MET A 203 -5.13 -13.40 -17.69
CA MET A 203 -4.18 -13.45 -16.58
C MET A 203 -2.75 -13.20 -17.04
N LEU A 204 -2.02 -12.36 -16.31
CA LEU A 204 -0.60 -12.09 -16.48
C LEU A 204 0.11 -12.27 -15.13
N ASN A 205 1.33 -12.80 -15.18
CA ASN A 205 2.20 -12.91 -14.00
C ASN A 205 1.47 -13.52 -12.78
N ASP A 206 0.75 -14.62 -13.03
CA ASP A 206 -0.09 -15.35 -12.06
C ASP A 206 0.50 -16.68 -11.60
N LYS A 207 1.80 -16.92 -11.92
CA LYS A 207 2.52 -18.18 -11.63
C LYS A 207 3.76 -17.89 -10.79
N PRO A 208 3.58 -17.62 -9.48
CA PRO A 208 4.71 -17.37 -8.59
C PRO A 208 5.57 -18.64 -8.47
N ASP A 209 6.89 -18.49 -8.58
CA ASP A 209 7.87 -19.55 -8.35
C ASP A 209 8.75 -19.30 -7.12
N GLY A 210 8.43 -18.28 -6.34
CA GLY A 210 9.16 -17.83 -5.16
C GLY A 210 10.26 -16.82 -5.44
N THR A 211 10.68 -16.68 -6.72
CA THR A 211 11.80 -15.81 -7.12
C THR A 211 11.43 -14.75 -8.15
N ASN A 212 10.24 -14.82 -8.74
CA ASN A 212 9.80 -13.97 -9.82
C ASN A 212 8.82 -12.85 -9.41
N ILE A 213 8.57 -12.68 -8.12
CA ILE A 213 7.68 -11.62 -7.60
C ILE A 213 8.17 -10.21 -8.01
N ASN A 214 7.26 -9.36 -8.51
CA ASN A 214 7.52 -8.00 -8.99
C ASN A 214 8.60 -7.87 -10.10
N LYS A 215 9.06 -8.97 -10.66
CA LYS A 215 10.11 -8.94 -11.68
C LYS A 215 9.52 -8.54 -13.03
N ASP A 216 9.79 -7.31 -13.45
CA ASP A 216 9.32 -6.73 -14.72
C ASP A 216 7.79 -6.84 -14.89
N CYS A 217 7.01 -6.73 -13.80
CA CYS A 217 5.57 -6.89 -13.79
C CYS A 217 4.89 -6.15 -12.63
N GLY A 218 3.56 -6.19 -12.61
CA GLY A 218 2.74 -5.60 -11.56
C GLY A 218 2.69 -4.08 -11.60
N SER A 219 2.32 -3.45 -10.50
CA SER A 219 2.06 -2.01 -10.40
C SER A 219 3.29 -1.12 -10.59
N THR A 220 4.50 -1.67 -10.52
CA THR A 220 5.75 -0.93 -10.75
C THR A 220 6.30 -1.06 -12.18
N HIS A 221 5.78 -1.99 -12.99
CA HIS A 221 6.17 -2.26 -14.38
C HIS A 221 4.92 -2.53 -15.23
N ILE A 222 4.26 -1.44 -15.60
CA ILE A 222 2.92 -1.47 -16.19
C ILE A 222 2.89 -1.83 -17.69
N GLU A 223 4.05 -1.79 -18.35
CA GLU A 223 4.18 -1.88 -19.81
C GLU A 223 3.62 -3.21 -20.37
N GLY A 224 3.84 -4.30 -19.63
CA GLY A 224 3.30 -5.62 -19.98
C GLY A 224 1.77 -5.64 -19.99
N LEU A 225 1.16 -5.02 -18.98
CA LEU A 225 -0.30 -4.90 -18.86
C LEU A 225 -0.88 -3.98 -19.94
N GLN A 226 -0.23 -2.82 -20.22
CA GLN A 226 -0.66 -1.90 -21.28
C GLN A 226 -0.76 -2.61 -22.63
N LYS A 227 0.29 -3.35 -22.98
CA LYS A 227 0.31 -4.16 -24.20
C LYS A 227 -0.80 -5.22 -24.21
N ALA A 228 -0.95 -5.96 -23.11
CA ALA A 228 -1.96 -7.03 -23.01
C ALA A 228 -3.39 -6.51 -23.14
N VAL A 229 -3.71 -5.35 -22.54
CA VAL A 229 -5.02 -4.71 -22.66
C VAL A 229 -5.36 -4.42 -24.13
N VAL A 230 -4.43 -3.79 -24.85
CA VAL A 230 -4.65 -3.43 -26.27
C VAL A 230 -4.72 -4.67 -27.15
N ASP A 231 -3.78 -5.59 -27.03
CA ASP A 231 -3.69 -6.79 -27.88
C ASP A 231 -4.90 -7.72 -27.70
N ASN A 232 -5.48 -7.79 -26.51
CA ASN A 232 -6.62 -8.64 -26.21
C ASN A 232 -7.96 -7.89 -26.22
N HIS A 233 -7.98 -6.62 -26.60
CA HIS A 233 -9.19 -5.79 -26.61
C HIS A 233 -9.92 -5.83 -25.26
N CYS A 234 -9.18 -5.65 -24.15
CA CYS A 234 -9.76 -5.58 -22.82
C CYS A 234 -10.43 -4.21 -22.61
N ASP A 235 -11.49 -4.18 -21.81
CA ASP A 235 -12.14 -2.93 -21.40
C ASP A 235 -11.31 -2.17 -20.39
N ILE A 236 -10.50 -2.90 -19.60
CA ILE A 236 -9.62 -2.36 -18.58
C ILE A 236 -8.53 -3.40 -18.22
N GLY A 237 -7.39 -2.92 -17.77
CA GLY A 237 -6.35 -3.71 -17.11
C GLY A 237 -6.19 -3.31 -15.64
N LEU A 238 -5.83 -4.25 -14.78
CA LEU A 238 -5.52 -4.02 -13.37
C LEU A 238 -4.16 -4.63 -13.04
N ALA A 239 -3.27 -3.86 -12.42
CA ALA A 239 -1.98 -4.32 -11.94
C ALA A 239 -1.91 -4.21 -10.42
N PHE A 240 -1.54 -5.31 -9.78
CA PHE A 240 -1.31 -5.38 -8.34
C PHE A 240 0.18 -5.33 -8.03
N ASP A 241 0.55 -5.09 -6.78
CA ASP A 241 1.91 -5.32 -6.31
C ASP A 241 2.03 -6.67 -5.58
N GLY A 242 3.21 -6.99 -5.08
CA GLY A 242 3.52 -8.33 -4.56
C GLY A 242 2.62 -8.81 -3.43
N ASP A 243 2.10 -7.93 -2.59
CA ASP A 243 1.17 -8.26 -1.50
C ASP A 243 -0.24 -7.68 -1.72
N ALA A 244 -0.50 -7.18 -2.92
CA ALA A 244 -1.80 -6.77 -3.43
C ALA A 244 -2.53 -5.73 -2.56
N ASP A 245 -1.80 -4.90 -1.84
CA ASP A 245 -2.36 -3.75 -1.13
C ASP A 245 -2.52 -2.52 -2.05
N ARG A 246 -2.01 -2.59 -3.30
CA ARG A 246 -2.09 -1.58 -4.36
C ARG A 246 -2.77 -2.10 -5.60
N CYS A 247 -3.44 -1.18 -6.31
CA CYS A 247 -3.98 -1.41 -7.64
C CYS A 247 -3.76 -0.17 -8.51
N LEU A 248 -3.11 -0.36 -9.65
CA LEU A 248 -3.14 0.59 -10.76
C LEU A 248 -3.99 0.02 -11.89
N ALA A 249 -4.52 0.88 -12.75
CA ALA A 249 -5.32 0.43 -13.87
C ALA A 249 -4.76 0.95 -15.20
N VAL A 250 -5.20 0.31 -16.28
CA VAL A 250 -4.91 0.69 -17.68
C VAL A 250 -6.22 0.72 -18.43
N ASP A 251 -6.49 1.79 -19.16
CA ASP A 251 -7.68 1.92 -19.95
C ASP A 251 -7.62 1.10 -21.26
N GLU A 252 -8.72 1.02 -21.99
CA GLU A 252 -8.84 0.24 -23.25
C GLU A 252 -7.92 0.73 -24.37
N LYS A 253 -7.25 1.88 -24.19
CA LYS A 253 -6.28 2.44 -25.15
C LYS A 253 -4.83 2.15 -24.76
N GLY A 254 -4.63 1.55 -23.56
CA GLY A 254 -3.31 1.29 -23.01
C GLY A 254 -2.75 2.43 -22.15
N GLU A 255 -3.56 3.43 -21.80
CA GLU A 255 -3.10 4.55 -20.97
C GLU A 255 -3.25 4.25 -19.48
N LEU A 256 -2.26 4.71 -18.69
CA LEU A 256 -2.23 4.50 -17.24
C LEU A 256 -3.33 5.30 -16.52
N ILE A 257 -4.05 4.62 -15.65
CA ILE A 257 -4.94 5.17 -14.63
C ILE A 257 -4.26 4.93 -13.28
N ASP A 258 -3.53 5.92 -12.78
CA ASP A 258 -2.83 5.84 -11.51
C ASP A 258 -3.77 6.01 -10.30
N GLY A 259 -3.23 5.90 -9.08
CA GLY A 259 -4.02 6.02 -7.87
C GLY A 259 -4.74 7.36 -7.73
N ASP A 260 -4.17 8.45 -8.20
CA ASP A 260 -4.81 9.77 -8.16
C ASP A 260 -6.04 9.84 -9.09
N LYS A 261 -5.94 9.26 -10.30
CA LYS A 261 -7.10 9.11 -11.20
C LYS A 261 -8.16 8.18 -10.62
N ILE A 262 -7.76 7.06 -9.99
CA ILE A 262 -8.69 6.15 -9.31
C ILE A 262 -9.44 6.89 -8.20
N LEU A 263 -8.73 7.65 -7.37
CA LEU A 263 -9.34 8.48 -6.32
C LEU A 263 -10.31 9.54 -6.90
N ALA A 264 -9.96 10.16 -8.03
CA ALA A 264 -10.85 11.11 -8.71
C ALA A 264 -12.12 10.43 -9.23
N ILE A 265 -11.99 9.27 -9.89
CA ILE A 265 -13.12 8.45 -10.39
C ILE A 265 -14.04 8.06 -9.23
N PHE A 266 -13.47 7.50 -8.15
CA PHE A 266 -14.27 7.09 -7.00
C PHE A 266 -14.93 8.27 -6.30
N SER A 267 -14.21 9.38 -6.10
CA SER A 267 -14.77 10.56 -5.47
C SER A 267 -15.95 11.14 -6.28
N LYS A 268 -15.84 11.15 -7.63
CA LYS A 268 -16.94 11.57 -8.53
C LYS A 268 -18.15 10.66 -8.36
N TYR A 269 -17.91 9.35 -8.46
CA TYR A 269 -18.98 8.34 -8.37
C TYR A 269 -19.63 8.35 -6.99
N MET A 270 -18.85 8.28 -5.91
CA MET A 270 -19.36 8.28 -4.54
C MET A 270 -20.14 9.56 -4.20
N LYS A 271 -19.70 10.71 -4.72
CA LYS A 271 -20.41 11.98 -4.58
C LYS A 271 -21.75 11.97 -5.31
N SER A 272 -21.79 11.46 -6.54
CA SER A 272 -23.03 11.35 -7.31
C SER A 272 -24.06 10.42 -6.66
N MET A 273 -23.57 9.41 -5.92
CA MET A 273 -24.40 8.47 -5.17
C MET A 273 -24.75 8.99 -3.76
N GLY A 274 -24.25 10.15 -3.34
CA GLY A 274 -24.48 10.71 -2.00
C GLY A 274 -23.80 9.95 -0.87
N ILE A 275 -22.77 9.13 -1.17
CA ILE A 275 -22.05 8.31 -0.18
C ILE A 275 -20.64 8.77 0.12
N LEU A 276 -20.17 9.86 -0.52
CA LEU A 276 -18.88 10.49 -0.20
C LEU A 276 -19.00 11.28 1.11
N LYS A 277 -18.49 10.73 2.19
CA LYS A 277 -18.60 11.35 3.52
C LYS A 277 -17.92 12.71 3.56
N ASN A 278 -18.64 13.73 4.02
CA ASN A 278 -18.21 15.13 4.10
C ASN A 278 -17.68 15.71 2.77
N ASN A 279 -18.06 15.13 1.62
CA ASN A 279 -17.49 15.45 0.30
C ASN A 279 -15.96 15.50 0.29
N THR A 280 -15.29 14.62 1.04
CA THR A 280 -13.85 14.66 1.26
C THR A 280 -13.17 13.39 0.78
N CYS A 281 -12.03 13.55 0.10
CA CYS A 281 -11.07 12.49 -0.21
C CYS A 281 -9.74 12.82 0.48
N VAL A 282 -9.16 11.87 1.19
CA VAL A 282 -7.86 12.04 1.84
C VAL A 282 -6.76 11.64 0.88
N VAL A 283 -5.79 12.53 0.70
CA VAL A 283 -4.67 12.39 -0.24
C VAL A 283 -3.36 12.79 0.42
N THR A 284 -2.24 12.58 -0.26
CA THR A 284 -0.94 13.00 0.26
C THR A 284 -0.43 14.27 -0.43
N VAL A 285 0.64 14.86 0.12
CA VAL A 285 1.34 15.97 -0.52
C VAL A 285 1.93 15.60 -1.89
N MET A 286 2.06 14.31 -2.21
CA MET A 286 2.56 13.82 -3.51
C MET A 286 1.46 13.68 -4.57
N THR A 287 0.20 13.75 -4.19
CA THR A 287 -0.94 13.67 -5.12
C THR A 287 -0.84 14.74 -6.19
N ASN A 288 -1.09 14.36 -7.45
CA ASN A 288 -0.90 15.22 -8.62
C ASN A 288 -1.73 16.53 -8.53
N LEU A 289 -1.16 17.63 -8.98
CA LEU A 289 -1.84 18.95 -9.01
C LEU A 289 -3.20 18.88 -9.71
N GLY A 290 -3.33 18.01 -10.72
CA GLY A 290 -4.59 17.77 -11.42
C GLY A 290 -5.71 17.33 -10.50
N PHE A 291 -5.41 16.48 -9.50
CA PHE A 291 -6.41 16.06 -8.51
C PHE A 291 -6.93 17.23 -7.68
N PHE A 292 -6.05 18.12 -7.21
CA PHE A 292 -6.47 19.28 -6.42
C PHE A 292 -7.37 20.23 -7.22
N LYS A 293 -7.04 20.45 -8.51
CA LYS A 293 -7.87 21.25 -9.41
C LYS A 293 -9.21 20.58 -9.69
N TYR A 294 -9.19 19.29 -9.96
CA TYR A 294 -10.38 18.48 -10.14
C TYR A 294 -11.28 18.53 -8.91
N ALA A 295 -10.74 18.29 -7.72
CA ALA A 295 -11.47 18.30 -6.46
C ALA A 295 -12.14 19.67 -6.21
N LYS A 296 -11.39 20.76 -6.37
CA LYS A 296 -11.90 22.13 -6.24
C LYS A 296 -13.05 22.40 -7.21
N ALA A 297 -12.89 22.04 -8.50
CA ALA A 297 -13.91 22.26 -9.52
C ALA A 297 -15.20 21.46 -9.27
N ASN A 298 -15.10 20.31 -8.59
CA ASN A 298 -16.23 19.43 -8.30
C ASN A 298 -16.76 19.57 -6.86
N GLY A 299 -16.31 20.58 -6.08
CA GLY A 299 -16.73 20.78 -4.70
C GLY A 299 -16.41 19.56 -3.81
N ILE A 300 -15.23 18.97 -4.02
CA ILE A 300 -14.65 17.91 -3.21
C ILE A 300 -13.50 18.52 -2.40
N VAL A 301 -13.42 18.18 -1.13
CA VAL A 301 -12.31 18.60 -0.27
C VAL A 301 -11.19 17.58 -0.40
N ALA A 302 -9.99 18.03 -0.75
CA ALA A 302 -8.78 17.23 -0.71
C ALA A 302 -8.10 17.41 0.66
N ALA A 303 -8.38 16.54 1.61
CA ALA A 303 -7.68 16.55 2.91
C ALA A 303 -6.28 15.99 2.70
N THR A 304 -5.24 16.82 2.93
CA THR A 304 -3.88 16.50 2.53
C THR A 304 -3.02 16.13 3.72
N THR A 305 -2.33 15.00 3.62
CA THR A 305 -1.43 14.47 4.66
C THR A 305 0.02 14.39 4.18
N LYS A 306 0.92 14.01 5.08
CA LYS A 306 2.26 13.54 4.73
C LYS A 306 2.17 12.25 3.90
N VAL A 307 3.26 11.91 3.19
CA VAL A 307 3.39 10.64 2.47
C VAL A 307 3.43 9.48 3.45
N GLY A 308 2.64 8.46 3.16
CA GLY A 308 2.52 7.22 3.92
C GLY A 308 1.05 6.88 4.20
N ASP A 309 0.69 5.66 3.90
CA ASP A 309 -0.65 5.11 4.06
C ASP A 309 -1.22 5.25 5.48
N ARG A 310 -0.35 5.15 6.47
CA ARG A 310 -0.68 5.39 7.88
C ARG A 310 -1.26 6.79 8.12
N TYR A 311 -0.61 7.84 7.59
CA TYR A 311 -1.11 9.21 7.75
C TYR A 311 -2.43 9.44 7.02
N VAL A 312 -2.61 8.78 5.87
CA VAL A 312 -3.88 8.79 5.15
C VAL A 312 -4.98 8.19 6.02
N LEU A 313 -4.74 7.00 6.58
CA LEU A 313 -5.71 6.31 7.45
C LEU A 313 -6.02 7.10 8.72
N GLU A 314 -5.01 7.65 9.39
CA GLU A 314 -5.18 8.48 10.59
C GLU A 314 -6.09 9.69 10.32
N GLU A 315 -5.88 10.40 9.20
CA GLU A 315 -6.72 11.53 8.83
C GLU A 315 -8.13 11.10 8.44
N MET A 316 -8.28 9.94 7.76
CA MET A 316 -9.60 9.37 7.47
C MET A 316 -10.40 9.08 8.74
N LEU A 317 -9.77 8.47 9.73
CA LEU A 317 -10.40 8.14 11.02
C LEU A 317 -10.76 9.41 11.80
N LYS A 318 -9.85 10.38 11.87
CA LYS A 318 -10.03 11.64 12.55
C LYS A 318 -11.17 12.48 11.95
N GLY A 319 -11.25 12.54 10.62
CA GLY A 319 -12.25 13.33 9.90
C GLY A 319 -13.56 12.58 9.62
N GLY A 320 -13.62 11.28 9.88
CA GLY A 320 -14.76 10.42 9.55
C GLY A 320 -14.94 10.26 8.03
N TYR A 321 -13.84 10.29 7.27
CA TYR A 321 -13.83 10.15 5.82
C TYR A 321 -13.79 8.68 5.41
N ASN A 322 -14.35 8.34 4.26
CA ASN A 322 -14.46 6.94 3.84
C ASN A 322 -13.64 6.57 2.60
N ILE A 323 -12.92 7.53 2.02
CA ILE A 323 -11.98 7.29 0.93
C ILE A 323 -10.70 8.09 1.12
N GLY A 324 -9.58 7.46 0.84
CA GLY A 324 -8.26 8.08 0.79
C GLY A 324 -7.24 7.17 0.12
N GLY A 325 -6.08 7.70 -0.20
CA GLY A 325 -5.03 6.90 -0.81
C GLY A 325 -3.88 7.72 -1.37
N GLU A 326 -3.07 7.04 -2.18
CA GLU A 326 -1.84 7.55 -2.75
C GLU A 326 -1.77 7.28 -4.26
N GLN A 327 -1.00 8.08 -4.97
CA GLN A 327 -0.74 7.90 -6.41
C GLN A 327 -0.22 6.49 -6.76
N SER A 328 0.49 5.84 -5.84
CA SER A 328 1.00 4.48 -5.97
C SER A 328 -0.08 3.40 -6.10
N GLY A 329 -1.36 3.74 -5.95
CA GLY A 329 -2.49 2.82 -6.01
C GLY A 329 -2.88 2.20 -4.67
N HIS A 330 -2.28 2.61 -3.56
CA HIS A 330 -2.72 2.23 -2.22
C HIS A 330 -3.99 3.03 -1.88
N ILE A 331 -5.16 2.41 -2.10
CA ILE A 331 -6.48 3.04 -1.94
C ILE A 331 -7.21 2.39 -0.77
N ILE A 332 -7.63 3.23 0.17
CA ILE A 332 -8.40 2.82 1.34
C ILE A 332 -9.87 3.20 1.13
N LEU A 333 -10.72 2.20 1.13
CA LEU A 333 -12.19 2.35 1.14
C LEU A 333 -12.70 1.92 2.50
N LEU A 334 -12.72 2.85 3.47
CA LEU A 334 -12.88 2.55 4.91
C LEU A 334 -14.25 1.93 5.28
N ASP A 335 -15.26 2.07 4.43
CA ASP A 335 -16.53 1.37 4.61
C ASP A 335 -16.39 -0.16 4.39
N TYR A 336 -15.27 -0.62 3.79
CA TYR A 336 -15.01 -2.03 3.48
C TYR A 336 -13.71 -2.54 4.11
N ALA A 337 -12.61 -1.80 4.00
CA ALA A 337 -11.29 -2.23 4.45
C ALA A 337 -10.56 -1.13 5.22
N ASN A 338 -9.77 -1.49 6.23
CA ASN A 338 -8.99 -0.56 7.08
C ASN A 338 -7.54 -0.41 6.62
N THR A 339 -7.23 -0.88 5.44
CA THR A 339 -5.94 -0.68 4.75
C THR A 339 -6.19 -0.62 3.26
N GLY A 340 -5.19 -0.29 2.45
CA GLY A 340 -5.27 -0.44 1.01
C GLY A 340 -5.58 -1.88 0.63
N ASP A 341 -6.43 -2.04 -0.39
CA ASP A 341 -6.85 -3.35 -0.88
C ASP A 341 -6.98 -3.27 -2.42
N GLY A 342 -6.01 -3.89 -3.10
CA GLY A 342 -5.92 -3.82 -4.56
C GLY A 342 -7.07 -4.53 -5.25
N GLU A 343 -7.43 -5.73 -4.81
CA GLU A 343 -8.54 -6.47 -5.42
C GLU A 343 -9.90 -5.80 -5.15
N LEU A 344 -10.10 -5.26 -3.95
CA LEU A 344 -11.29 -4.46 -3.63
C LEU A 344 -11.32 -3.21 -4.51
N THR A 345 -10.22 -2.49 -4.66
CA THR A 345 -10.09 -1.31 -5.53
C THR A 345 -10.44 -1.66 -6.97
N GLY A 346 -9.88 -2.74 -7.50
CA GLY A 346 -10.18 -3.23 -8.84
C GLY A 346 -11.65 -3.58 -9.02
N THR A 347 -12.28 -4.29 -8.07
CA THR A 347 -13.70 -4.62 -8.15
C THR A 347 -14.59 -3.39 -8.07
N LYS A 348 -14.23 -2.38 -7.27
CA LYS A 348 -14.98 -1.10 -7.22
C LYS A 348 -14.82 -0.31 -8.52
N LEU A 349 -13.64 -0.35 -9.15
CA LEU A 349 -13.43 0.31 -10.44
C LEU A 349 -14.27 -0.33 -11.55
N LEU A 350 -14.31 -1.66 -11.61
CA LEU A 350 -15.21 -2.37 -12.53
C LEU A 350 -16.69 -2.10 -12.21
N THR A 351 -17.03 -1.93 -10.92
CA THR A 351 -18.40 -1.54 -10.53
C THR A 351 -18.77 -0.18 -11.10
N VAL A 352 -17.88 0.82 -11.01
CA VAL A 352 -18.11 2.15 -11.60
C VAL A 352 -18.28 2.04 -13.11
N LEU A 353 -17.38 1.33 -13.80
CA LEU A 353 -17.43 1.10 -15.24
C LEU A 353 -18.76 0.45 -15.65
N LYS A 354 -19.20 -0.58 -14.93
CA LYS A 354 -20.46 -1.29 -15.21
C LYS A 354 -21.69 -0.43 -14.96
N CYS A 355 -21.72 0.33 -13.87
CA CYS A 355 -22.88 1.13 -13.48
C CYS A 355 -23.04 2.41 -14.32
N THR A 356 -21.94 3.00 -14.78
CA THR A 356 -21.98 4.21 -15.63
C THR A 356 -22.16 3.88 -17.10
N GLY A 357 -21.65 2.73 -17.56
CA GLY A 357 -21.56 2.37 -18.98
C GLY A 357 -20.50 3.17 -19.74
N GLU A 358 -19.70 4.00 -19.03
CA GLU A 358 -18.57 4.76 -19.60
C GLU A 358 -17.38 3.82 -19.82
N LYS A 359 -16.54 4.11 -20.81
CA LYS A 359 -15.25 3.42 -20.99
C LYS A 359 -14.25 3.84 -19.91
N ALA A 360 -13.23 3.00 -19.67
CA ALA A 360 -12.20 3.31 -18.69
C ALA A 360 -11.46 4.64 -19.01
N SER A 361 -11.19 4.91 -20.31
CA SER A 361 -10.59 6.18 -20.74
C SER A 361 -11.51 7.39 -20.53
N GLU A 362 -12.82 7.23 -20.63
CA GLU A 362 -13.79 8.31 -20.36
C GLU A 362 -13.88 8.61 -18.86
N LEU A 363 -13.88 7.57 -18.02
CA LEU A 363 -13.80 7.72 -16.56
C LEU A 363 -12.51 8.44 -16.15
N ALA A 364 -11.36 8.04 -16.72
CA ALA A 364 -10.05 8.62 -16.41
C ALA A 364 -9.89 10.06 -16.90
N ALA A 365 -10.66 10.48 -17.92
CA ALA A 365 -10.66 11.85 -18.42
C ALA A 365 -11.27 12.87 -17.44
N CYS A 366 -11.85 12.45 -16.31
CA CYS A 366 -12.37 13.36 -15.29
C CYS A 366 -11.28 14.25 -14.65
N MET A 367 -10.01 13.82 -14.71
CA MET A 367 -8.86 14.51 -14.14
C MET A 367 -7.73 14.63 -15.17
N GLU A 368 -7.23 15.85 -15.40
CA GLU A 368 -6.02 16.10 -16.18
C GLU A 368 -4.77 15.85 -15.31
N CYS A 369 -3.86 14.98 -15.75
CA CYS A 369 -2.58 14.79 -15.07
C CYS A 369 -1.57 15.85 -15.51
N TYR A 370 -0.95 16.49 -14.54
CA TYR A 370 0.16 17.42 -14.78
C TYR A 370 1.47 16.66 -14.87
N PRO A 371 2.28 16.91 -15.92
CA PRO A 371 3.66 16.42 -15.96
C PRO A 371 4.42 16.73 -14.67
N GLN A 372 5.23 15.77 -14.22
CA GLN A 372 5.98 15.83 -12.97
C GLN A 372 7.46 15.54 -13.24
N VAL A 373 8.34 16.30 -12.61
CA VAL A 373 9.78 16.06 -12.58
C VAL A 373 10.21 15.91 -11.13
N LEU A 374 10.91 14.81 -10.84
CA LEU A 374 11.47 14.52 -9.51
C LEU A 374 12.99 14.42 -9.61
N VAL A 375 13.70 15.27 -8.88
CA VAL A 375 15.18 15.23 -8.76
C VAL A 375 15.52 14.87 -7.31
N ASN A 376 16.34 13.82 -7.16
CA ASN A 376 16.86 13.39 -5.86
C ASN A 376 18.27 13.94 -5.68
N VAL A 377 18.48 14.77 -4.67
CA VAL A 377 19.77 15.38 -4.34
C VAL A 377 20.33 14.71 -3.10
N LYS A 378 21.47 14.01 -3.24
CA LYS A 378 22.16 13.41 -2.09
C LYS A 378 22.76 14.51 -1.22
N ILE A 379 22.56 14.41 0.08
CA ILE A 379 23.15 15.32 1.07
C ILE A 379 23.93 14.51 2.12
N THR A 380 24.83 15.18 2.82
CA THR A 380 25.49 14.57 3.99
C THR A 380 24.56 14.61 5.20
N ALA A 381 24.77 13.71 6.16
CA ALA A 381 23.90 13.58 7.34
C ALA A 381 23.82 14.86 8.18
N ASP A 382 24.92 15.62 8.26
CA ASP A 382 25.02 16.89 8.96
C ASP A 382 24.22 18.04 8.31
N LYS A 383 23.88 17.91 7.01
CA LYS A 383 23.08 18.88 6.26
C LYS A 383 21.57 18.58 6.28
N LYS A 384 21.17 17.48 6.92
CA LYS A 384 19.76 17.14 7.07
C LYS A 384 19.02 18.21 7.90
N GLY A 385 17.87 18.68 7.43
CA GLY A 385 17.06 19.73 8.06
C GLY A 385 17.64 21.15 7.88
N MET A 386 18.48 21.38 6.85
CA MET A 386 19.12 22.68 6.63
C MET A 386 18.67 23.39 5.34
N TRP A 387 18.17 22.69 4.34
CA TRP A 387 17.86 23.27 3.02
C TRP A 387 16.84 24.43 3.09
N ASP A 388 15.86 24.33 3.99
CA ASP A 388 14.81 25.33 4.23
C ASP A 388 15.29 26.57 5.00
N LYS A 389 16.53 26.52 5.52
CA LYS A 389 17.19 27.64 6.24
C LYS A 389 18.16 28.40 5.35
N VAL A 390 18.40 27.94 4.12
CA VAL A 390 19.28 28.59 3.14
C VAL A 390 18.47 29.57 2.29
N PRO A 391 18.70 30.91 2.41
CA PRO A 391 17.89 31.92 1.71
C PRO A 391 17.89 31.72 0.19
N GLU A 392 19.02 31.38 -0.41
CA GLU A 392 19.16 31.20 -1.85
C GLU A 392 18.24 30.08 -2.38
N ILE A 393 18.02 29.02 -1.59
CA ILE A 393 17.14 27.91 -1.95
C ILE A 393 15.67 28.34 -1.80
N THR A 394 15.32 28.93 -0.65
CA THR A 394 13.93 29.33 -0.37
C THR A 394 13.46 30.45 -1.31
N ASP A 395 14.33 31.40 -1.64
CA ASP A 395 14.05 32.47 -2.59
C ASP A 395 13.89 31.93 -4.03
N ALA A 396 14.72 30.96 -4.43
CA ALA A 396 14.58 30.29 -5.73
C ALA A 396 13.25 29.53 -5.81
N ILE A 397 12.88 28.77 -4.77
CA ILE A 397 11.58 28.08 -4.70
C ILE A 397 10.43 29.05 -4.81
N LYS A 398 10.47 30.17 -4.07
CA LYS A 398 9.43 31.22 -4.13
C LYS A 398 9.34 31.84 -5.52
N MET A 399 10.46 32.25 -6.08
CA MET A 399 10.53 32.86 -7.42
C MET A 399 9.97 31.93 -8.50
N TYR A 400 10.34 30.65 -8.50
CA TYR A 400 9.84 29.69 -9.49
C TYR A 400 8.39 29.32 -9.26
N SER A 401 7.92 29.27 -8.00
CA SER A 401 6.50 29.09 -7.67
C SER A 401 5.64 30.23 -8.21
N GLU A 402 6.10 31.49 -8.06
CA GLU A 402 5.42 32.66 -8.62
C GLU A 402 5.36 32.62 -10.15
N LYS A 403 6.43 32.15 -10.81
CA LYS A 403 6.46 31.97 -12.27
C LYS A 403 5.56 30.86 -12.80
N LEU A 404 5.37 29.81 -12.02
CA LEU A 404 4.46 28.72 -12.36
C LEU A 404 3.00 29.11 -12.12
N GLY A 405 2.74 29.98 -11.14
CA GLY A 405 1.38 30.40 -10.77
C GLY A 405 0.47 29.19 -10.49
N ASP A 406 -0.78 29.28 -10.96
CA ASP A 406 -1.75 28.20 -10.79
C ASP A 406 -1.53 27.00 -11.72
N GLU A 407 -0.59 27.09 -12.66
CA GLU A 407 -0.32 26.02 -13.65
C GLU A 407 0.78 25.05 -13.23
N GLY A 408 1.33 25.23 -12.02
CA GLY A 408 2.34 24.33 -11.48
C GLY A 408 2.53 24.47 -9.98
N ARG A 409 3.31 23.59 -9.39
CA ARG A 409 3.72 23.66 -7.99
C ARG A 409 5.10 23.09 -7.78
N ILE A 410 5.74 23.48 -6.70
CA ILE A 410 7.03 22.98 -6.26
C ILE A 410 6.86 22.37 -4.87
N LEU A 411 7.38 21.15 -4.71
CA LEU A 411 7.47 20.46 -3.42
C LEU A 411 8.90 20.02 -3.20
N VAL A 412 9.54 20.57 -2.16
CA VAL A 412 10.87 20.15 -1.72
C VAL A 412 10.71 19.50 -0.37
N ARG A 413 11.27 18.31 -0.19
CA ARG A 413 11.20 17.56 1.06
C ARG A 413 12.40 16.65 1.25
N GLU A 414 12.72 16.34 2.47
CA GLU A 414 13.70 15.30 2.79
C GLU A 414 13.12 13.90 2.67
N SER A 415 13.99 12.95 2.35
CA SER A 415 13.65 11.54 2.47
C SER A 415 13.66 11.14 3.95
N GLY A 416 12.65 10.38 4.36
CA GLY A 416 12.58 9.84 5.72
C GLY A 416 13.66 8.81 6.03
N THR A 417 14.08 8.04 5.01
CA THR A 417 14.96 6.87 5.16
C THR A 417 16.39 7.11 4.64
N GLU A 418 16.56 7.96 3.64
CA GLU A 418 17.84 8.18 2.97
C GLU A 418 18.34 9.61 3.20
N PRO A 419 19.66 9.86 3.18
CA PRO A 419 20.23 11.20 3.29
C PRO A 419 20.11 11.94 1.94
N LEU A 420 18.89 12.29 1.55
CA LEU A 420 18.63 13.03 0.33
C LEU A 420 17.44 14.00 0.47
N VAL A 421 17.49 15.06 -0.33
CA VAL A 421 16.38 15.99 -0.53
C VAL A 421 15.75 15.72 -1.89
N ARG A 422 14.44 15.63 -1.91
CA ARG A 422 13.62 15.39 -3.12
C ARG A 422 13.03 16.72 -3.57
N VAL A 423 13.36 17.14 -4.80
CA VAL A 423 12.79 18.30 -5.47
C VAL A 423 11.79 17.80 -6.49
N MET A 424 10.51 18.00 -6.23
CA MET A 424 9.43 17.66 -7.15
C MET A 424 8.79 18.93 -7.69
N ILE A 425 8.64 19.01 -9.01
CA ILE A 425 7.93 20.12 -9.66
C ILE A 425 6.91 19.53 -10.64
N GLU A 426 5.70 20.03 -10.55
CA GLU A 426 4.61 19.74 -11.49
C GLU A 426 4.24 20.99 -12.27
N GLY A 427 3.85 20.81 -13.53
CA GLY A 427 3.39 21.92 -14.37
C GLY A 427 3.16 21.48 -15.82
N LYS A 428 2.42 22.28 -16.58
CA LYS A 428 2.02 21.96 -17.96
C LYS A 428 3.19 21.84 -18.95
N ARG A 429 4.30 22.50 -18.69
CA ARG A 429 5.45 22.61 -19.63
C ARG A 429 6.63 21.83 -19.09
N THR A 430 6.81 20.58 -19.52
CA THR A 430 7.87 19.70 -19.05
C THR A 430 9.26 20.35 -19.10
N GLY A 431 9.63 21.05 -20.17
CA GLY A 431 10.94 21.72 -20.28
C GLY A 431 11.17 22.78 -19.19
N ILE A 432 10.13 23.54 -18.82
CA ILE A 432 10.23 24.59 -17.78
C ILE A 432 10.38 23.95 -16.41
N ILE A 433 9.56 22.95 -16.09
CA ILE A 433 9.63 22.30 -14.77
C ILE A 433 10.93 21.53 -14.60
N THR A 434 11.46 20.95 -15.68
CA THR A 434 12.79 20.29 -15.68
C THR A 434 13.89 21.30 -15.37
N GLU A 435 13.90 22.44 -16.05
CA GLU A 435 14.89 23.51 -15.81
C GLU A 435 14.85 23.99 -14.36
N TYR A 436 13.66 24.25 -13.82
CA TYR A 436 13.50 24.74 -12.45
C TYR A 436 13.90 23.70 -11.41
N ALA A 437 13.56 22.41 -11.65
CA ALA A 437 13.94 21.32 -10.75
C ALA A 437 15.46 21.18 -10.64
N HIS A 438 16.17 21.20 -11.76
CA HIS A 438 17.63 21.14 -11.76
C HIS A 438 18.28 22.36 -11.12
N LYS A 439 17.78 23.57 -11.36
CA LYS A 439 18.30 24.79 -10.71
C LYS A 439 18.16 24.77 -9.20
N ILE A 440 17.03 24.29 -8.67
CA ILE A 440 16.84 24.13 -7.22
C ILE A 440 17.76 23.01 -6.70
N ALA A 441 17.86 21.89 -7.42
CA ALA A 441 18.74 20.79 -7.07
C ALA A 441 20.21 21.22 -6.98
N GLU A 442 20.72 22.00 -7.94
CA GLU A 442 22.09 22.55 -7.93
C GLU A 442 22.35 23.45 -6.72
N LEU A 443 21.37 24.22 -6.26
CA LEU A 443 21.50 25.04 -5.05
C LEU A 443 21.61 24.16 -3.81
N ILE A 444 20.81 23.07 -3.74
CA ILE A 444 20.86 22.12 -2.62
C ILE A 444 22.20 21.34 -2.61
N GLU A 445 22.73 20.97 -3.77
CA GLU A 445 24.03 20.31 -3.87
C GLU A 445 25.19 21.18 -3.35
N LYS A 446 25.11 22.50 -3.59
CA LYS A 446 26.10 23.49 -3.15
C LYS A 446 25.98 23.88 -1.67
N MET A 447 24.90 23.54 -1.02
CA MET A 447 24.71 23.77 0.43
C MET A 447 25.77 23.01 1.24
#